data_df76e447f8060509ac7c0bf039ccdb05
#
_entry.id   df76e447f8060509ac7c0bf039ccdb05
#
_cell.length_a   1.000
_cell.length_b   1.000
_cell.length_c   1.000
_cell.angle_alpha   90.00
_cell.angle_beta   90.00
_cell.angle_gamma   90.00
#
_symmetry.space_group_name_H-M   'P 1'
#
loop_
_entity.id
_entity.type
_entity.pdbx_description
1 polymer ?
#
loop_
_entity_poly.entity_id
_entity_poly.type
_entity_poly.pdbx_seq_one_letter_code
_entity_poly.pdbx_strand_id
1 'polypeptide(L)'
;MAKERIGIMGGTFNPIHTGHIRMALAAKEQAGLDRVLVVPTGNPPHKHHIAPAEDRWKMVCAACAQEEALTPSRIELDREGVIYTVDTLTLLREAYPKADFFYIIGADTLMELQTWRRSDEVLKMCTFIVAPRPWDVTPASLVEQRRTLEDKGARFISLDMEPMDVSSTGLRQALSETRAAADLPVPVREYCGVKGLYGMEARIPQADRWLDKLFDALSVKRFAHTLAVADTARHLAMLHHLDPLRTETAALLHDCAKCLPLKDMQSIARDSGLTEDESLLESGALLHSIVGAHLAKAEYGVEDPGILEAIRCHTTGQPGMTPMDMAVYLADKIEPTRASYPLLEKVRMLAQLSLPRAMIASMEGTSKYVRKGGKALHPDTLLTLGWLHTLPEGNQHV
;
A
#
# COMPACT_ATOMS: atom_id res chain seq x y z
N MET A 1 -34.06 -7.42 -7.97
CA MET A 1 -32.59 -7.52 -7.86
C MET A 1 -32.26 -7.86 -6.42
N ALA A 2 -31.28 -8.73 -6.17
CA ALA A 2 -30.79 -8.98 -4.81
C ALA A 2 -30.24 -7.68 -4.23
N LYS A 3 -30.37 -7.51 -2.91
CA LYS A 3 -29.79 -6.36 -2.23
C LYS A 3 -28.28 -6.52 -2.15
N GLU A 4 -27.53 -5.41 -2.31
CA GLU A 4 -26.10 -5.41 -2.11
C GLU A 4 -25.78 -5.75 -0.64
N ARG A 5 -24.80 -6.63 -0.40
CA ARG A 5 -24.36 -7.08 0.92
C ARG A 5 -23.02 -6.43 1.26
N ILE A 6 -23.05 -5.41 2.09
CA ILE A 6 -21.89 -4.59 2.40
C ILE A 6 -21.37 -4.90 3.80
N GLY A 7 -20.10 -5.37 3.88
CA GLY A 7 -19.38 -5.45 5.14
C GLY A 7 -18.88 -4.07 5.59
N ILE A 8 -18.82 -3.85 6.89
CA ILE A 8 -18.27 -2.63 7.49
C ILE A 8 -17.24 -3.05 8.51
N MET A 9 -16.00 -2.64 8.32
CA MET A 9 -14.96 -2.77 9.33
C MET A 9 -14.56 -1.37 9.80
N GLY A 10 -15.11 -0.96 10.95
CA GLY A 10 -14.73 0.28 11.64
C GLY A 10 -13.55 0.05 12.56
N GLY A 11 -12.65 1.01 12.64
CA GLY A 11 -11.52 0.90 13.57
C GLY A 11 -10.64 2.13 13.58
N THR A 12 -9.84 2.27 14.64
CA THR A 12 -8.86 3.37 14.70
C THR A 12 -7.75 3.18 13.67
N PHE A 13 -7.38 1.93 13.35
CA PHE A 13 -6.30 1.57 12.43
C PHE A 13 -5.02 2.35 12.70
N ASN A 14 -4.46 2.14 13.88
CA ASN A 14 -3.31 2.89 14.39
C ASN A 14 -2.09 1.97 14.68
N PRO A 15 -1.47 1.34 13.64
CA PRO A 15 -1.84 1.26 12.23
C PRO A 15 -2.83 0.13 11.90
N ILE A 16 -3.33 0.11 10.66
CA ILE A 16 -3.96 -1.06 10.05
C ILE A 16 -2.91 -2.15 9.87
N HIS A 17 -3.31 -3.42 10.01
CA HIS A 17 -2.39 -4.56 9.92
C HIS A 17 -3.02 -5.78 9.25
N THR A 18 -2.22 -6.81 8.96
CA THR A 18 -2.64 -8.02 8.25
C THR A 18 -3.81 -8.73 8.92
N GLY A 19 -3.91 -8.67 10.27
CA GLY A 19 -5.06 -9.21 11.00
C GLY A 19 -6.39 -8.56 10.61
N HIS A 20 -6.41 -7.24 10.42
CA HIS A 20 -7.61 -6.54 9.93
C HIS A 20 -7.97 -6.98 8.51
N ILE A 21 -6.97 -7.05 7.60
CA ILE A 21 -7.18 -7.44 6.21
C ILE A 21 -7.74 -8.87 6.13
N ARG A 22 -7.10 -9.82 6.82
CA ARG A 22 -7.54 -11.24 6.83
C ARG A 22 -8.94 -11.39 7.40
N MET A 23 -9.26 -10.67 8.48
CA MET A 23 -10.61 -10.69 9.09
C MET A 23 -11.66 -10.16 8.10
N ALA A 24 -11.38 -9.07 7.38
CA ALA A 24 -12.28 -8.51 6.38
C ALA A 24 -12.51 -9.46 5.20
N LEU A 25 -11.46 -10.09 4.69
CA LEU A 25 -11.54 -11.04 3.58
C LEU A 25 -12.29 -12.32 3.97
N ALA A 26 -12.00 -12.87 5.14
CA ALA A 26 -12.73 -14.04 5.66
C ALA A 26 -14.23 -13.73 5.86
N ALA A 27 -14.55 -12.53 6.39
CA ALA A 27 -15.93 -12.09 6.54
C ALA A 27 -16.64 -11.95 5.18
N LYS A 28 -15.95 -11.38 4.17
CA LYS A 28 -16.49 -11.29 2.82
C LYS A 28 -16.82 -12.65 2.24
N GLU A 29 -15.91 -13.60 2.33
CA GLU A 29 -16.08 -14.93 1.78
C GLU A 29 -17.20 -15.71 2.49
N GLN A 30 -17.13 -15.83 3.81
CA GLN A 30 -18.05 -16.69 4.58
C GLN A 30 -19.46 -16.10 4.67
N ALA A 31 -19.61 -14.78 4.75
CA ALA A 31 -20.92 -14.15 4.76
C ALA A 31 -21.43 -13.79 3.36
N GLY A 32 -20.70 -14.11 2.28
CA GLY A 32 -21.11 -13.82 0.90
C GLY A 32 -21.34 -12.31 0.68
N LEU A 33 -20.41 -11.47 1.13
CA LEU A 33 -20.51 -10.02 0.96
C LEU A 33 -19.99 -9.63 -0.44
N ASP A 34 -20.59 -8.60 -1.02
CA ASP A 34 -20.12 -8.06 -2.30
C ASP A 34 -18.78 -7.32 -2.11
N ARG A 35 -18.65 -6.55 -1.03
CA ARG A 35 -17.43 -5.82 -0.63
C ARG A 35 -17.42 -5.52 0.87
N VAL A 36 -16.25 -5.06 1.36
CA VAL A 36 -16.10 -4.58 2.74
C VAL A 36 -15.60 -3.12 2.72
N LEU A 37 -16.34 -2.23 3.36
CA LEU A 37 -15.91 -0.87 3.62
C LEU A 37 -14.97 -0.87 4.83
N VAL A 38 -13.76 -0.37 4.66
CA VAL A 38 -12.79 -0.17 5.74
C VAL A 38 -12.86 1.29 6.17
N VAL A 39 -13.38 1.53 7.38
CA VAL A 39 -13.76 2.87 7.86
C VAL A 39 -12.85 3.28 9.01
N PRO A 40 -11.80 4.08 8.77
CA PRO A 40 -10.99 4.63 9.85
C PRO A 40 -11.80 5.64 10.67
N THR A 41 -11.76 5.50 12.00
CA THR A 41 -12.42 6.43 12.91
C THR A 41 -11.76 7.82 12.84
N GLY A 42 -12.55 8.87 12.91
CA GLY A 42 -12.06 10.25 12.98
C GLY A 42 -11.23 10.50 14.24
N ASN A 43 -11.80 11.16 15.23
CA ASN A 43 -11.17 11.45 16.53
C ASN A 43 -11.82 10.61 17.64
N PRO A 44 -11.29 9.40 17.94
CA PRO A 44 -11.83 8.60 19.04
C PRO A 44 -11.54 9.29 20.39
N PRO A 45 -12.57 9.63 21.20
CA PRO A 45 -12.44 10.47 22.38
C PRO A 45 -11.64 9.83 23.53
N HIS A 46 -11.42 8.51 23.45
CA HIS A 46 -10.81 7.72 24.53
C HIS A 46 -9.40 7.24 24.25
N LYS A 47 -8.79 7.64 23.12
CA LYS A 47 -7.46 7.17 22.75
C LYS A 47 -6.45 8.31 22.66
N HIS A 48 -5.34 8.15 23.38
CA HIS A 48 -4.19 9.06 23.34
C HIS A 48 -3.08 8.49 22.43
N HIS A 49 -2.20 9.34 21.92
CA HIS A 49 -1.06 8.95 21.06
C HIS A 49 -1.46 8.22 19.78
N ILE A 50 -2.47 8.75 19.09
CA ILE A 50 -2.93 8.24 17.79
C ILE A 50 -2.23 9.02 16.68
N ALA A 51 -1.79 8.33 15.62
CA ALA A 51 -1.33 8.98 14.41
C ALA A 51 -2.43 9.88 13.82
N PRO A 52 -2.08 11.02 13.20
CA PRO A 52 -3.04 11.90 12.55
C PRO A 52 -4.04 11.15 11.67
N ALA A 53 -5.27 11.65 11.59
CA ALA A 53 -6.34 10.98 10.86
C ALA A 53 -5.99 10.78 9.37
N GLU A 54 -5.33 11.75 8.75
CA GLU A 54 -4.88 11.66 7.36
C GLU A 54 -3.78 10.62 7.16
N ASP A 55 -2.88 10.42 8.11
CA ASP A 55 -1.89 9.34 8.03
C ASP A 55 -2.55 7.98 8.13
N ARG A 56 -3.52 7.82 9.04
CA ARG A 56 -4.27 6.58 9.18
C ARG A 56 -5.09 6.28 7.92
N TRP A 57 -5.66 7.31 7.31
CA TRP A 57 -6.34 7.21 6.02
C TRP A 57 -5.42 6.69 4.91
N LYS A 58 -4.25 7.32 4.74
CA LYS A 58 -3.27 6.90 3.72
C LYS A 58 -2.80 5.47 3.94
N MET A 59 -2.56 5.08 5.21
CA MET A 59 -2.22 3.70 5.56
C MET A 59 -3.36 2.72 5.23
N VAL A 60 -4.61 3.07 5.50
CA VAL A 60 -5.78 2.24 5.15
C VAL A 60 -5.90 2.11 3.63
N CYS A 61 -5.76 3.20 2.89
CA CYS A 61 -5.75 3.18 1.43
C CYS A 61 -4.65 2.25 0.89
N ALA A 62 -3.42 2.41 1.39
CA ALA A 62 -2.28 1.61 0.97
C ALA A 62 -2.44 0.12 1.30
N ALA A 63 -3.01 -0.21 2.46
CA ALA A 63 -3.28 -1.59 2.87
C ALA A 63 -4.34 -2.28 2.01
N CYS A 64 -5.39 -1.55 1.63
CA CYS A 64 -6.49 -2.08 0.83
C CYS A 64 -6.21 -2.12 -0.68
N ALA A 65 -5.14 -1.48 -1.15
CA ALA A 65 -4.88 -1.23 -2.57
C ALA A 65 -4.79 -2.49 -3.43
N GLN A 66 -4.39 -3.62 -2.86
CA GLN A 66 -4.24 -4.90 -3.55
C GLN A 66 -5.47 -5.82 -3.45
N GLU A 67 -6.43 -5.47 -2.61
CA GLU A 67 -7.59 -6.28 -2.31
C GLU A 67 -8.86 -5.62 -2.91
N GLU A 68 -9.28 -6.08 -4.07
CA GLU A 68 -10.48 -5.54 -4.76
C GLU A 68 -11.76 -5.64 -3.90
N ALA A 69 -11.76 -6.55 -2.96
CA ALA A 69 -12.85 -6.77 -2.01
C ALA A 69 -12.95 -5.66 -0.95
N LEU A 70 -11.87 -4.91 -0.72
CA LEU A 70 -11.77 -3.91 0.33
C LEU A 70 -11.85 -2.50 -0.25
N THR A 71 -12.76 -1.71 0.26
CA THR A 71 -12.97 -0.31 -0.17
C THR A 71 -12.73 0.63 1.01
N PRO A 72 -11.67 1.43 1.01
CA PRO A 72 -11.50 2.49 2.00
C PRO A 72 -12.67 3.48 1.97
N SER A 73 -13.13 3.93 3.14
CA SER A 73 -14.22 4.91 3.24
C SER A 73 -13.88 6.01 4.23
N ARG A 74 -14.00 7.26 3.80
CA ARG A 74 -13.76 8.46 4.64
C ARG A 74 -14.99 8.91 5.42
N ILE A 75 -16.07 8.15 5.41
CA ILE A 75 -17.40 8.59 5.93
C ILE A 75 -17.39 9.14 7.35
N GLU A 76 -16.42 8.75 8.18
CA GLU A 76 -16.19 9.31 9.50
C GLU A 76 -15.16 10.45 9.50
N LEU A 77 -14.14 10.39 8.65
CA LEU A 77 -13.07 11.39 8.60
C LEU A 77 -13.51 12.73 8.04
N ASP A 78 -14.50 12.73 7.16
CA ASP A 78 -15.04 13.95 6.51
C ASP A 78 -16.05 14.68 7.40
N ARG A 79 -16.14 14.32 8.68
CA ARG A 79 -17.07 14.95 9.65
C ARG A 79 -16.33 15.49 10.86
N GLU A 80 -16.83 16.61 11.36
CA GLU A 80 -16.34 17.20 12.60
C GLU A 80 -16.98 16.55 13.83
N GLY A 81 -16.22 16.51 14.91
CA GLY A 81 -16.69 16.05 16.21
C GLY A 81 -16.54 14.55 16.44
N VAL A 82 -17.20 14.05 17.48
CA VAL A 82 -17.18 12.63 17.84
C VAL A 82 -18.29 11.91 17.09
N ILE A 83 -17.93 10.90 16.31
CA ILE A 83 -18.84 10.07 15.55
C ILE A 83 -19.00 8.72 16.25
N TYR A 84 -20.22 8.29 16.43
CA TYR A 84 -20.54 6.99 17.01
C TYR A 84 -21.03 6.02 15.92
N THR A 85 -20.94 4.73 16.18
CA THR A 85 -21.35 3.69 15.21
C THR A 85 -22.79 3.87 14.70
N VAL A 86 -23.70 4.37 15.53
CA VAL A 86 -25.07 4.67 15.09
C VAL A 86 -25.11 5.75 14.01
N ASP A 87 -24.25 6.76 14.12
CA ASP A 87 -24.18 7.86 13.15
C ASP A 87 -23.58 7.33 11.84
N THR A 88 -22.51 6.53 11.92
CA THR A 88 -21.88 5.87 10.77
C THR A 88 -22.88 4.99 10.01
N LEU A 89 -23.62 4.14 10.72
CA LEU A 89 -24.62 3.26 10.10
C LEU A 89 -25.78 4.05 9.48
N THR A 90 -26.18 5.18 10.09
CA THR A 90 -27.21 6.07 9.51
C THR A 90 -26.74 6.64 8.19
N LEU A 91 -25.53 7.19 8.15
CA LEU A 91 -24.95 7.75 6.94
C LEU A 91 -24.78 6.69 5.82
N LEU A 92 -24.33 5.48 6.19
CA LEU A 92 -24.21 4.40 5.24
C LEU A 92 -25.56 3.99 4.66
N ARG A 93 -26.63 4.02 5.47
CA ARG A 93 -28.00 3.76 4.97
C ARG A 93 -28.50 4.83 4.01
N GLU A 94 -28.11 6.07 4.22
CA GLU A 94 -28.40 7.17 3.29
C GLU A 94 -27.64 7.01 1.98
N ALA A 95 -26.33 6.66 2.06
CA ALA A 95 -25.48 6.45 0.89
C ALA A 95 -25.83 5.18 0.09
N TYR A 96 -26.29 4.13 0.80
CA TYR A 96 -26.60 2.82 0.20
C TYR A 96 -27.98 2.31 0.65
N PRO A 97 -29.10 2.97 0.25
CA PRO A 97 -30.45 2.73 0.81
C PRO A 97 -31.00 1.34 0.51
N LYS A 98 -30.41 0.61 -0.44
CA LYS A 98 -30.83 -0.74 -0.81
C LYS A 98 -29.90 -1.83 -0.33
N ALA A 99 -28.86 -1.50 0.46
CA ALA A 99 -27.90 -2.47 0.93
C ALA A 99 -28.32 -3.11 2.26
N ASP A 100 -27.89 -4.35 2.48
CA ASP A 100 -27.87 -5.02 3.77
C ASP A 100 -26.46 -4.90 4.38
N PHE A 101 -26.36 -4.40 5.61
CA PHE A 101 -25.10 -4.13 6.27
C PHE A 101 -24.69 -5.24 7.24
N PHE A 102 -23.39 -5.54 7.22
CA PHE A 102 -22.72 -6.52 8.06
C PHE A 102 -21.54 -5.87 8.78
N TYR A 103 -21.64 -5.69 10.11
CA TYR A 103 -20.61 -5.00 10.89
C TYR A 103 -19.63 -6.03 11.46
N ILE A 104 -18.36 -5.93 11.07
CA ILE A 104 -17.30 -6.89 11.41
C ILE A 104 -16.64 -6.42 12.70
N ILE A 105 -16.65 -7.27 13.74
CA ILE A 105 -16.09 -7.00 15.07
C ILE A 105 -15.27 -8.17 15.60
N GLY A 106 -14.38 -7.89 16.54
CA GLY A 106 -13.74 -8.93 17.34
C GLY A 106 -14.62 -9.39 18.50
N ALA A 107 -14.30 -10.51 19.08
CA ALA A 107 -15.00 -11.07 20.25
C ALA A 107 -14.92 -10.13 21.48
N ASP A 108 -13.83 -9.38 21.63
CA ASP A 108 -13.67 -8.33 22.64
C ASP A 108 -14.73 -7.23 22.49
N THR A 109 -14.93 -6.77 21.28
CA THR A 109 -15.93 -5.73 20.96
C THR A 109 -17.37 -6.23 21.20
N LEU A 110 -17.64 -7.52 20.96
CA LEU A 110 -18.96 -8.11 21.27
C LEU A 110 -19.34 -7.93 22.74
N MET A 111 -18.38 -8.04 23.66
CA MET A 111 -18.61 -7.86 25.08
C MET A 111 -18.98 -6.41 25.44
N GLU A 112 -18.54 -5.46 24.63
CA GLU A 112 -18.74 -4.03 24.84
C GLU A 112 -19.95 -3.43 24.10
N LEU A 113 -20.62 -4.20 23.21
CA LEU A 113 -21.71 -3.66 22.35
C LEU A 113 -22.83 -2.98 23.14
N GLN A 114 -23.13 -3.43 24.37
CA GLN A 114 -24.17 -2.80 25.21
C GLN A 114 -23.78 -1.40 25.70
N THR A 115 -22.50 -1.08 25.75
CA THR A 115 -21.99 0.22 26.18
C THR A 115 -22.00 1.27 25.05
N TRP A 116 -22.26 0.82 23.81
CA TRP A 116 -22.28 1.72 22.67
C TRP A 116 -23.45 2.71 22.72
N ARG A 117 -23.20 3.91 22.24
CA ARG A 117 -24.26 4.95 22.18
C ARG A 117 -25.42 4.45 21.33
N ARG A 118 -26.64 4.49 21.90
CA ARG A 118 -27.88 4.00 21.26
C ARG A 118 -27.76 2.54 20.83
N SER A 119 -27.18 1.69 21.70
CA SER A 119 -26.89 0.29 21.38
C SER A 119 -28.10 -0.51 20.89
N ASP A 120 -29.30 -0.33 21.51
CA ASP A 120 -30.53 -1.03 21.10
C ASP A 120 -30.98 -0.69 19.66
N GLU A 121 -30.58 0.46 19.15
CA GLU A 121 -30.80 0.84 17.76
C GLU A 121 -29.73 0.23 16.84
N VAL A 122 -28.45 0.36 17.21
CA VAL A 122 -27.32 -0.19 16.46
C VAL A 122 -27.50 -1.70 16.23
N LEU A 123 -27.99 -2.45 17.26
CA LEU A 123 -28.21 -3.89 17.19
C LEU A 123 -29.21 -4.30 16.09
N LYS A 124 -30.13 -3.41 15.72
CA LYS A 124 -31.14 -3.65 14.68
C LYS A 124 -30.75 -3.12 13.30
N MET A 125 -29.69 -2.30 13.23
CA MET A 125 -29.27 -1.66 11.97
C MET A 125 -28.45 -2.57 11.06
N CYS A 126 -27.78 -3.57 11.59
CA CYS A 126 -26.91 -4.46 10.82
C CYS A 126 -26.93 -5.90 11.36
N THR A 127 -26.29 -6.81 10.64
CA THR A 127 -25.90 -8.11 11.17
C THR A 127 -24.43 -8.04 11.59
N PHE A 128 -24.09 -8.52 12.79
CA PHE A 128 -22.71 -8.52 13.26
C PHE A 128 -22.00 -9.79 12.81
N ILE A 129 -20.77 -9.64 12.29
CA ILE A 129 -19.86 -10.75 12.04
C ILE A 129 -18.79 -10.72 13.11
N VAL A 130 -18.70 -11.79 13.91
CA VAL A 130 -17.82 -11.86 15.09
C VAL A 130 -16.62 -12.73 14.80
N ALA A 131 -15.43 -12.12 14.80
CA ALA A 131 -14.17 -12.83 14.64
C ALA A 131 -13.64 -13.33 15.99
N PRO A 132 -13.04 -14.54 16.05
CA PRO A 132 -12.43 -15.08 17.26
C PRO A 132 -11.18 -14.26 17.67
N ARG A 133 -10.94 -14.21 18.99
CA ARG A 133 -9.70 -13.66 19.59
C ARG A 133 -9.05 -14.72 20.46
N PRO A 134 -7.70 -14.80 20.52
CA PRO A 134 -7.02 -15.91 21.19
C PRO A 134 -7.22 -15.97 22.71
N TRP A 135 -7.38 -14.83 23.42
CA TRP A 135 -7.08 -14.80 24.85
C TRP A 135 -8.06 -14.06 25.77
N ASP A 136 -9.00 -13.27 25.27
CA ASP A 136 -9.64 -12.26 26.12
C ASP A 136 -11.04 -12.62 26.64
N VAL A 137 -11.68 -13.69 26.11
CA VAL A 137 -13.07 -14.00 26.47
C VAL A 137 -13.30 -15.50 26.52
N THR A 138 -13.87 -15.98 27.62
CA THR A 138 -14.24 -17.41 27.70
C THR A 138 -15.39 -17.73 26.74
N PRO A 139 -15.40 -18.93 26.13
CA PRO A 139 -16.50 -19.34 25.25
C PRO A 139 -17.88 -19.21 25.91
N ALA A 140 -17.98 -19.50 27.23
CA ALA A 140 -19.23 -19.40 27.97
C ALA A 140 -19.76 -17.96 28.07
N SER A 141 -18.88 -16.98 28.39
CA SER A 141 -19.28 -15.56 28.48
C SER A 141 -19.67 -14.99 27.12
N LEU A 142 -19.02 -15.42 26.04
CA LEU A 142 -19.40 -15.04 24.67
C LEU A 142 -20.80 -15.54 24.30
N VAL A 143 -21.11 -16.79 24.64
CA VAL A 143 -22.43 -17.39 24.38
C VAL A 143 -23.51 -16.64 25.15
N GLU A 144 -23.30 -16.38 26.44
CA GLU A 144 -24.24 -15.64 27.28
C GLU A 144 -24.47 -14.21 26.78
N GLN A 145 -23.39 -13.48 26.49
CA GLN A 145 -23.48 -12.12 25.97
C GLN A 145 -24.22 -12.08 24.63
N ARG A 146 -23.91 -13.00 23.73
CA ARG A 146 -24.56 -13.13 22.43
C ARG A 146 -26.06 -13.37 22.60
N ARG A 147 -26.47 -14.28 23.48
CA ARG A 147 -27.88 -14.55 23.76
C ARG A 147 -28.60 -13.31 24.27
N THR A 148 -27.99 -12.62 25.22
CA THR A 148 -28.54 -11.35 25.75
C THR A 148 -28.78 -10.30 24.67
N LEU A 149 -27.88 -10.21 23.69
CA LEU A 149 -28.00 -9.25 22.58
C LEU A 149 -29.02 -9.74 21.53
N GLU A 150 -29.09 -11.05 21.27
CA GLU A 150 -30.10 -11.66 20.38
C GLU A 150 -31.52 -11.43 20.92
N ASP A 151 -31.74 -11.51 22.24
CA ASP A 151 -33.02 -11.22 22.91
C ASP A 151 -33.43 -9.74 22.70
N LYS A 152 -32.45 -8.84 22.45
CA LYS A 152 -32.66 -7.42 22.07
C LYS A 152 -32.84 -7.21 20.56
N GLY A 153 -32.77 -8.27 19.76
CA GLY A 153 -32.99 -8.23 18.32
C GLY A 153 -31.71 -8.15 17.47
N ALA A 154 -30.53 -8.37 18.05
CA ALA A 154 -29.29 -8.45 17.29
C ALA A 154 -29.23 -9.73 16.46
N ARG A 155 -28.48 -9.69 15.37
CA ARG A 155 -28.19 -10.86 14.51
C ARG A 155 -26.69 -11.06 14.41
N PHE A 156 -26.22 -12.30 14.58
CA PHE A 156 -24.80 -12.61 14.59
C PHE A 156 -24.47 -13.75 13.61
N ILE A 157 -23.30 -13.60 12.96
CA ILE A 157 -22.60 -14.65 12.23
C ILE A 157 -21.25 -14.83 12.92
N SER A 158 -20.91 -16.06 13.30
CA SER A 158 -19.57 -16.37 13.81
C SER A 158 -18.63 -16.59 12.63
N LEU A 159 -17.49 -15.94 12.66
CA LEU A 159 -16.45 -16.08 11.66
C LEU A 159 -15.56 -17.29 12.01
N ASP A 160 -15.44 -18.23 11.09
CA ASP A 160 -14.53 -19.36 11.22
C ASP A 160 -13.16 -18.97 10.63
N MET A 161 -12.23 -18.67 11.52
CA MET A 161 -10.84 -18.37 11.15
C MET A 161 -9.91 -18.64 12.32
N GLU A 162 -8.68 -19.01 12.01
CA GLU A 162 -7.64 -19.10 13.03
C GLU A 162 -7.43 -17.75 13.72
N PRO A 163 -7.48 -17.71 15.05
CA PRO A 163 -7.21 -16.50 15.81
C PRO A 163 -5.80 -15.96 15.51
N MET A 164 -5.69 -14.67 15.33
CA MET A 164 -4.40 -14.02 15.06
C MET A 164 -3.93 -13.27 16.30
N ASP A 165 -2.72 -13.60 16.77
CA ASP A 165 -2.05 -12.90 17.86
C ASP A 165 -1.32 -11.65 17.35
N VAL A 166 -2.08 -10.70 16.79
CA VAL A 166 -1.58 -9.43 16.31
C VAL A 166 -2.43 -8.27 16.81
N SER A 167 -1.78 -7.24 17.33
CA SER A 167 -2.45 -6.02 17.79
C SER A 167 -1.70 -4.77 17.33
N SER A 168 -2.46 -3.70 17.04
CA SER A 168 -1.85 -2.40 16.72
C SER A 168 -0.92 -1.89 17.84
N THR A 169 -1.21 -2.23 19.10
CA THR A 169 -0.35 -1.84 20.24
C THR A 169 0.98 -2.56 20.21
N GLY A 170 0.99 -3.88 20.03
CA GLY A 170 2.22 -4.65 19.90
C GLY A 170 3.05 -4.21 18.69
N LEU A 171 2.39 -3.90 17.56
CA LEU A 171 3.08 -3.40 16.37
C LEU A 171 3.70 -2.02 16.58
N ARG A 172 3.02 -1.08 17.25
CA ARG A 172 3.62 0.23 17.58
C ARG A 172 4.85 0.08 18.48
N GLN A 173 4.79 -0.81 19.46
CA GLN A 173 5.96 -1.12 20.29
C GLN A 173 7.10 -1.72 19.47
N ALA A 174 6.82 -2.69 18.60
CA ALA A 174 7.84 -3.28 17.72
C ALA A 174 8.49 -2.23 16.82
N LEU A 175 7.70 -1.31 16.24
CA LEU A 175 8.22 -0.22 15.42
C LEU A 175 9.10 0.74 16.22
N SER A 176 8.69 1.15 17.44
CA SER A 176 9.48 2.05 18.29
C SER A 176 10.80 1.43 18.73
N GLU A 177 10.88 0.11 18.82
CA GLU A 177 12.09 -0.64 19.17
C GLU A 177 12.88 -1.10 17.93
N THR A 178 12.54 -0.59 16.74
CA THR A 178 13.15 -0.98 15.44
C THR A 178 13.12 -2.48 15.15
N ARG A 179 12.18 -3.21 15.79
CA ARG A 179 11.96 -4.64 15.55
C ARG A 179 11.15 -4.86 14.26
N ALA A 180 11.33 -6.04 13.67
CA ALA A 180 10.55 -6.43 12.51
C ALA A 180 9.04 -6.44 12.82
N ALA A 181 8.27 -5.73 12.02
CA ALA A 181 6.80 -5.69 12.09
C ALA A 181 6.22 -6.45 10.88
N ALA A 182 6.42 -7.77 10.88
CA ALA A 182 6.04 -8.66 9.76
C ALA A 182 4.54 -8.65 9.47
N ASP A 183 3.73 -8.36 10.50
CA ASP A 183 2.27 -8.29 10.37
C ASP A 183 1.75 -6.94 9.85
N LEU A 184 2.62 -6.06 9.43
CA LEU A 184 2.22 -4.88 8.65
C LEU A 184 2.29 -5.17 7.16
N PRO A 185 1.27 -4.79 6.38
CA PRO A 185 1.41 -4.72 4.93
C PRO A 185 2.64 -3.87 4.56
N VAL A 186 3.42 -4.34 3.57
CA VAL A 186 4.68 -3.66 3.20
C VAL A 186 4.50 -2.16 2.95
N PRO A 187 3.47 -1.69 2.20
CA PRO A 187 3.27 -0.27 2.01
C PRO A 187 2.98 0.50 3.31
N VAL A 188 2.29 -0.12 4.27
CA VAL A 188 2.01 0.50 5.58
C VAL A 188 3.28 0.62 6.40
N ARG A 189 4.09 -0.44 6.45
CA ARG A 189 5.38 -0.43 7.15
C ARG A 189 6.30 0.64 6.58
N GLU A 190 6.38 0.73 5.27
CA GLU A 190 7.20 1.72 4.60
C GLU A 190 6.72 3.15 4.88
N TYR A 191 5.41 3.40 4.78
CA TYR A 191 4.81 4.68 5.15
C TYR A 191 5.21 5.11 6.57
N CYS A 192 5.10 4.19 7.53
CA CYS A 192 5.47 4.47 8.93
C CYS A 192 6.95 4.86 9.06
N GLY A 193 7.84 4.14 8.39
CA GLY A 193 9.29 4.38 8.48
C GLY A 193 9.73 5.65 7.76
N VAL A 194 9.22 5.89 6.56
CA VAL A 194 9.52 7.13 5.81
C VAL A 194 9.08 8.37 6.59
N LYS A 195 7.90 8.32 7.18
CA LYS A 195 7.31 9.44 7.93
C LYS A 195 7.79 9.55 9.39
N GLY A 196 8.34 8.49 9.96
CA GLY A 196 8.75 8.47 11.37
C GLY A 196 7.59 8.34 12.34
N LEU A 197 6.57 7.52 12.02
CA LEU A 197 5.45 7.31 12.93
C LEU A 197 5.82 6.34 14.06
N TYR A 198 5.05 6.41 15.15
CA TYR A 198 5.11 5.46 16.28
C TYR A 198 6.48 5.41 17.00
N GLY A 199 7.13 6.56 17.14
CA GLY A 199 8.40 6.69 17.84
C GLY A 199 9.63 6.34 16.99
N MET A 200 9.43 6.06 15.70
CA MET A 200 10.55 5.97 14.74
C MET A 200 11.04 7.37 14.35
N GLU A 201 12.32 7.46 14.03
CA GLU A 201 12.87 8.63 13.36
C GLU A 201 12.47 8.61 11.86
N ALA A 202 12.07 9.76 11.34
CA ALA A 202 11.72 9.87 9.92
C ALA A 202 12.96 9.63 9.06
N ARG A 203 12.90 8.64 8.17
CA ARG A 203 14.04 8.31 7.30
C ARG A 203 14.31 9.38 6.25
N ILE A 204 13.26 10.00 5.72
CA ILE A 204 13.37 11.06 4.73
C ILE A 204 12.91 12.38 5.36
N PRO A 205 13.78 13.40 5.49
CA PRO A 205 13.45 14.64 6.20
C PRO A 205 12.23 15.40 5.68
N GLN A 206 11.97 15.33 4.36
CA GLN A 206 10.84 16.00 3.69
C GLN A 206 9.64 15.09 3.46
N ALA A 207 9.63 13.91 4.12
CA ALA A 207 8.64 12.85 3.87
C ALA A 207 7.19 13.31 3.96
N ASP A 208 6.86 14.13 4.95
CA ASP A 208 5.48 14.61 5.14
C ASP A 208 4.93 15.26 3.88
N ARG A 209 5.65 16.26 3.37
CA ARG A 209 5.25 17.00 2.16
C ARG A 209 5.26 16.10 0.92
N TRP A 210 6.22 15.19 0.80
CA TRP A 210 6.33 14.32 -0.37
C TRP A 210 5.23 13.25 -0.40
N LEU A 211 4.94 12.63 0.75
CA LEU A 211 3.88 11.62 0.84
C LEU A 211 2.50 12.22 0.57
N ASP A 212 2.23 13.43 1.05
CA ASP A 212 0.98 14.13 0.74
C ASP A 212 0.86 14.37 -0.77
N LYS A 213 1.91 14.93 -1.37
CA LYS A 213 1.94 15.24 -2.80
C LYS A 213 1.83 14.00 -3.67
N LEU A 214 2.52 12.91 -3.31
CA LEU A 214 2.43 11.62 -4.01
C LEU A 214 1.03 11.00 -3.88
N PHE A 215 0.42 11.09 -2.71
CA PHE A 215 -0.93 10.55 -2.49
C PHE A 215 -1.96 11.28 -3.35
N ASP A 216 -1.84 12.61 -3.49
CA ASP A 216 -2.73 13.43 -4.32
C ASP A 216 -2.50 13.22 -5.83
N ALA A 217 -1.24 13.00 -6.24
CA ALA A 217 -0.87 12.84 -7.65
C ALA A 217 -1.09 11.42 -8.20
N LEU A 218 -1.10 10.42 -7.33
CA LEU A 218 -1.14 9.01 -7.75
C LEU A 218 -2.49 8.35 -7.45
N SER A 219 -2.85 7.35 -8.23
CA SER A 219 -3.94 6.45 -7.81
C SER A 219 -3.54 5.69 -6.55
N VAL A 220 -4.52 5.29 -5.72
CA VAL A 220 -4.28 4.52 -4.48
C VAL A 220 -3.41 3.27 -4.74
N LYS A 221 -3.70 2.53 -5.83
CA LYS A 221 -2.89 1.37 -6.23
C LYS A 221 -1.45 1.76 -6.56
N ARG A 222 -1.24 2.89 -7.24
CA ARG A 222 0.10 3.37 -7.59
C ARG A 222 0.85 3.91 -6.36
N PHE A 223 0.17 4.60 -5.47
CA PHE A 223 0.76 5.05 -4.21
C PHE A 223 1.26 3.88 -3.36
N ALA A 224 0.43 2.84 -3.19
CA ALA A 224 0.83 1.63 -2.46
C ALA A 224 2.01 0.90 -3.13
N HIS A 225 1.99 0.78 -4.46
CA HIS A 225 3.10 0.25 -5.24
C HIS A 225 4.39 1.06 -5.01
N THR A 226 4.32 2.39 -5.09
CA THR A 226 5.48 3.27 -4.88
C THR A 226 6.11 3.07 -3.49
N LEU A 227 5.30 2.91 -2.44
CA LEU A 227 5.79 2.57 -1.10
C LEU A 227 6.46 1.17 -1.08
N ALA A 228 5.86 0.18 -1.73
CA ALA A 228 6.44 -1.16 -1.78
C ALA A 228 7.76 -1.20 -2.58
N VAL A 229 7.88 -0.38 -3.63
CA VAL A 229 9.13 -0.20 -4.40
C VAL A 229 10.20 0.45 -3.53
N ALA A 230 9.85 1.48 -2.75
CA ALA A 230 10.79 2.15 -1.85
C ALA A 230 11.34 1.20 -0.77
N ASP A 231 10.47 0.41 -0.11
CA ASP A 231 10.89 -0.64 0.85
C ASP A 231 11.83 -1.66 0.20
N THR A 232 11.49 -2.12 -1.01
CA THR A 232 12.30 -3.10 -1.75
C THR A 232 13.65 -2.53 -2.16
N ALA A 233 13.68 -1.30 -2.67
CA ALA A 233 14.91 -0.63 -3.09
C ALA A 233 15.85 -0.39 -1.91
N ARG A 234 15.30 0.05 -0.77
CA ARG A 234 16.06 0.18 0.48
C ARG A 234 16.64 -1.15 0.95
N HIS A 235 15.86 -2.23 0.87
CA HIS A 235 16.35 -3.56 1.20
C HIS A 235 17.50 -4.00 0.28
N LEU A 236 17.36 -3.84 -1.03
CA LEU A 236 18.43 -4.11 -1.99
C LEU A 236 19.67 -3.25 -1.73
N ALA A 237 19.48 -1.97 -1.40
CA ALA A 237 20.60 -1.09 -1.08
C ALA A 237 21.39 -1.58 0.13
N MET A 238 20.71 -1.98 1.20
CA MET A 238 21.37 -2.54 2.39
C MET A 238 22.12 -3.85 2.06
N LEU A 239 21.52 -4.72 1.26
CA LEU A 239 22.09 -6.00 0.87
C LEU A 239 23.35 -5.84 0.00
N HIS A 240 23.35 -4.87 -0.89
CA HIS A 240 24.45 -4.59 -1.82
C HIS A 240 25.37 -3.44 -1.38
N HIS A 241 25.33 -3.05 -0.09
CA HIS A 241 26.19 -2.01 0.50
C HIS A 241 26.12 -0.65 -0.20
N LEU A 242 24.95 -0.32 -0.74
CA LEU A 242 24.65 0.99 -1.31
C LEU A 242 24.13 1.95 -0.22
N ASP A 243 23.99 3.24 -0.56
CA ASP A 243 23.32 4.20 0.31
C ASP A 243 21.80 3.94 0.36
N PRO A 244 21.25 3.44 1.49
CA PRO A 244 19.86 3.08 1.57
C PRO A 244 18.91 4.29 1.46
N LEU A 245 19.32 5.46 2.00
CA LEU A 245 18.50 6.67 1.97
C LEU A 245 18.38 7.22 0.55
N ARG A 246 19.48 7.29 -0.18
CA ARG A 246 19.48 7.76 -1.58
C ARG A 246 18.66 6.83 -2.46
N THR A 247 18.81 5.51 -2.30
CA THR A 247 18.13 4.50 -3.10
C THR A 247 16.63 4.49 -2.79
N GLU A 248 16.23 4.57 -1.52
CA GLU A 248 14.85 4.70 -1.05
C GLU A 248 14.19 5.98 -1.60
N THR A 249 14.91 7.09 -1.57
CA THR A 249 14.44 8.38 -2.09
C THR A 249 14.16 8.31 -3.59
N ALA A 250 15.07 7.76 -4.38
CA ALA A 250 14.87 7.57 -5.81
C ALA A 250 13.65 6.69 -6.10
N ALA A 251 13.53 5.59 -5.37
CA ALA A 251 12.43 4.64 -5.50
C ALA A 251 11.08 5.25 -5.07
N LEU A 252 11.05 6.06 -4.00
CA LEU A 252 9.83 6.75 -3.56
C LEU A 252 9.31 7.72 -4.62
N LEU A 253 10.19 8.34 -5.41
CA LEU A 253 9.83 9.34 -6.40
C LEU A 253 9.81 8.81 -7.86
N HIS A 254 10.17 7.53 -8.11
CA HIS A 254 10.35 7.00 -9.47
C HIS A 254 9.11 7.16 -10.36
N ASP A 255 7.94 7.03 -9.79
CA ASP A 255 6.64 7.09 -10.48
C ASP A 255 5.84 8.39 -10.22
N CYS A 256 6.46 9.45 -9.70
CA CYS A 256 5.75 10.70 -9.33
C CYS A 256 4.98 11.35 -10.50
N ALA A 257 5.37 11.08 -11.75
CA ALA A 257 4.69 11.54 -12.96
C ALA A 257 3.74 10.51 -13.59
N LYS A 258 3.65 9.29 -13.03
CA LYS A 258 3.01 8.13 -13.69
C LYS A 258 1.53 8.31 -14.02
N CYS A 259 0.81 9.04 -13.21
CA CYS A 259 -0.63 9.25 -13.39
C CYS A 259 -0.95 10.56 -14.15
N LEU A 260 0.06 11.31 -14.59
CA LEU A 260 -0.16 12.46 -15.45
C LEU A 260 -0.71 12.03 -16.82
N PRO A 261 -1.65 12.79 -17.40
CA PRO A 261 -2.06 12.60 -18.79
C PRO A 261 -0.88 12.71 -19.75
N LEU A 262 -0.87 11.89 -20.81
CA LEU A 262 0.22 11.88 -21.78
C LEU A 262 0.49 13.28 -22.37
N LYS A 263 -0.56 14.05 -22.69
CA LYS A 263 -0.45 15.40 -23.21
C LYS A 263 0.30 16.34 -22.27
N ASP A 264 0.07 16.22 -20.97
CA ASP A 264 0.73 17.04 -19.96
C ASP A 264 2.21 16.67 -19.84
N MET A 265 2.51 15.37 -19.84
CA MET A 265 3.90 14.89 -19.90
C MET A 265 4.63 15.37 -21.16
N GLN A 266 3.97 15.34 -22.32
CA GLN A 266 4.53 15.85 -23.58
C GLN A 266 4.80 17.35 -23.53
N SER A 267 3.90 18.15 -22.96
CA SER A 267 4.12 19.60 -22.77
C SER A 267 5.33 19.85 -21.89
N ILE A 268 5.36 19.23 -20.71
CA ILE A 268 6.50 19.36 -19.79
C ILE A 268 7.82 18.98 -20.47
N ALA A 269 7.82 17.86 -21.20
CA ALA A 269 9.04 17.37 -21.85
C ALA A 269 9.55 18.33 -22.94
N ARG A 270 8.66 18.89 -23.77
CA ARG A 270 9.01 19.84 -24.81
C ARG A 270 9.42 21.19 -24.24
N ASP A 271 8.63 21.74 -23.32
CA ASP A 271 8.85 23.07 -22.73
C ASP A 271 10.16 23.12 -21.92
N SER A 272 10.55 21.99 -21.34
CA SER A 272 11.79 21.87 -20.56
C SER A 272 12.96 21.26 -21.36
N GLY A 273 12.78 20.93 -22.64
CA GLY A 273 13.82 20.36 -23.49
C GLY A 273 14.37 19.01 -22.97
N LEU A 274 13.51 18.15 -22.40
CA LEU A 274 13.94 16.92 -21.74
C LEU A 274 14.29 15.80 -22.74
N THR A 275 13.61 15.75 -23.88
CA THR A 275 13.85 14.79 -24.94
C THR A 275 13.24 15.27 -26.27
N GLU A 276 13.89 14.91 -27.37
CA GLU A 276 13.38 15.06 -28.74
C GLU A 276 13.00 13.71 -29.36
N ASP A 277 13.16 12.61 -28.62
CA ASP A 277 12.84 11.27 -29.11
C ASP A 277 11.34 11.07 -29.17
N GLU A 278 10.79 11.05 -30.39
CA GLU A 278 9.35 10.87 -30.61
C GLU A 278 8.84 9.53 -30.05
N SER A 279 9.66 8.46 -30.03
CA SER A 279 9.26 7.18 -29.47
C SER A 279 9.04 7.23 -27.95
N LEU A 280 9.75 8.10 -27.25
CA LEU A 280 9.54 8.41 -25.84
C LEU A 280 8.32 9.31 -25.65
N LEU A 281 8.22 10.37 -26.48
CA LEU A 281 7.11 11.34 -26.41
C LEU A 281 5.75 10.69 -26.65
N GLU A 282 5.67 9.68 -27.51
CA GLU A 282 4.42 8.95 -27.82
C GLU A 282 4.05 7.89 -26.74
N SER A 283 4.96 7.57 -25.81
CA SER A 283 4.77 6.50 -24.85
C SER A 283 4.71 7.02 -23.41
N GLY A 284 3.53 7.22 -22.85
CA GLY A 284 3.37 7.54 -21.43
C GLY A 284 4.00 6.51 -20.50
N ALA A 285 4.14 5.26 -20.98
CA ALA A 285 4.80 4.18 -20.22
C ALA A 285 6.33 4.39 -20.10
N LEU A 286 6.94 5.17 -20.97
CA LEU A 286 8.38 5.49 -20.96
C LEU A 286 8.62 6.95 -20.54
N LEU A 287 7.83 7.89 -21.05
CA LEU A 287 8.00 9.31 -20.84
C LEU A 287 7.91 9.73 -19.37
N HIS A 288 7.10 9.00 -18.57
CA HIS A 288 6.90 9.34 -17.15
C HIS A 288 8.21 9.30 -16.33
N SER A 289 9.20 8.49 -16.70
CA SER A 289 10.46 8.43 -15.98
C SER A 289 11.32 9.68 -16.20
N ILE A 290 11.33 10.19 -17.43
CA ILE A 290 12.05 11.42 -17.79
C ILE A 290 11.37 12.63 -17.17
N VAL A 291 10.06 12.75 -17.32
CA VAL A 291 9.25 13.79 -16.69
C VAL A 291 9.31 13.68 -15.17
N GLY A 292 9.29 12.47 -14.62
CA GLY A 292 9.41 12.20 -13.18
C GLY A 292 10.73 12.71 -12.60
N ALA A 293 11.86 12.50 -13.28
CA ALA A 293 13.15 13.04 -12.86
C ALA A 293 13.14 14.59 -12.84
N HIS A 294 12.53 15.21 -13.85
CA HIS A 294 12.36 16.66 -13.89
C HIS A 294 11.48 17.16 -12.73
N LEU A 295 10.33 16.54 -12.49
CA LEU A 295 9.43 16.91 -11.39
C LEU A 295 10.05 16.62 -10.01
N ALA A 296 10.83 15.56 -9.86
CA ALA A 296 11.55 15.27 -8.62
C ALA A 296 12.49 16.44 -8.26
N LYS A 297 13.15 17.05 -9.25
CA LYS A 297 13.95 18.25 -9.04
C LYS A 297 13.09 19.48 -8.79
N ALA A 298 12.18 19.78 -9.70
CA ALA A 298 11.44 21.05 -9.72
C ALA A 298 10.42 21.16 -8.57
N GLU A 299 9.75 20.07 -8.23
CA GLU A 299 8.61 20.09 -7.31
C GLU A 299 8.88 19.41 -5.97
N TYR A 300 9.78 18.43 -5.93
CA TYR A 300 10.14 17.72 -4.70
C TYR A 300 11.48 18.21 -4.13
N GLY A 301 12.22 19.06 -4.88
CA GLY A 301 13.46 19.68 -4.42
C GLY A 301 14.64 18.72 -4.32
N VAL A 302 14.65 17.67 -5.15
CA VAL A 302 15.78 16.73 -5.22
C VAL A 302 16.90 17.34 -6.04
N GLU A 303 18.06 17.55 -5.41
CA GLU A 303 19.25 18.12 -6.08
C GLU A 303 20.33 17.06 -6.40
N ASP A 304 20.25 15.88 -5.80
CA ASP A 304 21.22 14.79 -6.02
C ASP A 304 21.09 14.23 -7.45
N PRO A 305 22.12 14.39 -8.29
CA PRO A 305 22.06 13.95 -9.68
C PRO A 305 21.94 12.41 -9.83
N GLY A 306 22.47 11.64 -8.87
CA GLY A 306 22.32 10.18 -8.91
C GLY A 306 20.89 9.74 -8.63
N ILE A 307 20.18 10.40 -7.70
CA ILE A 307 18.75 10.12 -7.45
C ILE A 307 17.94 10.46 -8.71
N LEU A 308 18.17 11.63 -9.32
CA LEU A 308 17.48 12.03 -10.54
C LEU A 308 17.73 11.08 -11.70
N GLU A 309 18.97 10.59 -11.83
CA GLU A 309 19.34 9.63 -12.85
C GLU A 309 18.66 8.26 -12.65
N ALA A 310 18.63 7.75 -11.42
CA ALA A 310 17.92 6.51 -11.11
C ALA A 310 16.42 6.60 -11.44
N ILE A 311 15.80 7.75 -11.17
CA ILE A 311 14.40 8.01 -11.57
C ILE A 311 14.29 8.02 -13.11
N ARG A 312 15.19 8.71 -13.81
CA ARG A 312 15.16 8.86 -15.26
C ARG A 312 15.26 7.52 -16.01
N CYS A 313 16.14 6.64 -15.54
CA CYS A 313 16.45 5.41 -16.27
C CYS A 313 15.68 4.16 -15.78
N HIS A 314 14.77 4.27 -14.82
CA HIS A 314 14.11 3.10 -14.21
C HIS A 314 13.17 2.32 -15.16
N THR A 315 12.84 2.86 -16.33
CA THR A 315 11.96 2.19 -17.31
C THR A 315 12.74 1.43 -18.38
N THR A 316 13.64 2.11 -19.08
CA THR A 316 14.41 1.57 -20.20
C THR A 316 15.76 1.01 -19.80
N GLY A 317 16.31 1.46 -18.67
CA GLY A 317 17.70 1.36 -18.34
C GLY A 317 18.54 2.28 -19.24
N GLN A 318 19.85 2.18 -19.09
CA GLN A 318 20.87 2.80 -19.94
C GLN A 318 22.23 2.12 -19.77
N PRO A 319 23.13 2.13 -20.74
CA PRO A 319 24.50 1.70 -20.54
C PRO A 319 25.20 2.54 -19.45
N GLY A 320 25.97 1.89 -18.60
CA GLY A 320 26.67 2.58 -17.51
C GLY A 320 25.84 2.81 -16.25
N MET A 321 24.68 2.17 -16.10
CA MET A 321 23.88 2.22 -14.85
C MET A 321 24.74 1.92 -13.63
N THR A 322 24.58 2.75 -12.59
CA THR A 322 25.15 2.48 -11.27
C THR A 322 24.42 1.34 -10.56
N PRO A 323 24.99 0.73 -9.54
CA PRO A 323 24.27 -0.25 -8.71
C PRO A 323 22.98 0.31 -8.10
N MET A 324 22.93 1.61 -7.76
CA MET A 324 21.72 2.27 -7.27
C MET A 324 20.62 2.32 -8.35
N ASP A 325 20.97 2.67 -9.59
CA ASP A 325 20.02 2.68 -10.72
C ASP A 325 19.43 1.29 -10.96
N MET A 326 20.28 0.25 -10.91
CA MET A 326 19.85 -1.14 -11.04
C MET A 326 18.92 -1.56 -9.89
N ALA A 327 19.23 -1.15 -8.65
CA ALA A 327 18.40 -1.45 -7.49
C ALA A 327 17.00 -0.84 -7.61
N VAL A 328 16.90 0.42 -8.04
CA VAL A 328 15.61 1.11 -8.28
C VAL A 328 14.84 0.46 -9.42
N TYR A 329 15.50 0.18 -10.56
CA TYR A 329 14.89 -0.52 -11.69
C TYR A 329 14.32 -1.88 -11.27
N LEU A 330 15.12 -2.68 -10.55
CA LEU A 330 14.71 -4.01 -10.09
C LEU A 330 13.60 -3.95 -9.06
N ALA A 331 13.67 -3.03 -8.11
CA ALA A 331 12.65 -2.87 -7.09
C ALA A 331 11.26 -2.65 -7.70
N ASP A 332 11.14 -1.83 -8.75
CA ASP A 332 9.89 -1.66 -9.49
C ASP A 332 9.37 -2.99 -10.10
N LYS A 333 10.25 -3.90 -10.48
CA LYS A 333 9.87 -5.18 -11.11
C LYS A 333 9.53 -6.28 -10.11
N ILE A 334 10.13 -6.25 -8.89
CA ILE A 334 10.09 -7.38 -7.96
C ILE A 334 9.41 -7.11 -6.62
N GLU A 335 8.91 -5.90 -6.37
CA GLU A 335 8.27 -5.56 -5.10
C GLU A 335 7.15 -6.56 -4.73
N PRO A 336 6.85 -6.75 -3.42
CA PRO A 336 6.00 -7.87 -2.96
C PRO A 336 4.57 -7.84 -3.46
N THR A 337 4.03 -6.66 -3.80
CA THR A 337 2.63 -6.52 -4.26
C THR A 337 2.48 -6.74 -5.78
N ARG A 338 3.59 -6.98 -6.48
CA ARG A 338 3.60 -7.24 -7.93
C ARG A 338 2.81 -8.50 -8.27
N ALA A 339 1.93 -8.40 -9.26
CA ALA A 339 1.26 -9.56 -9.83
C ALA A 339 2.29 -10.59 -10.33
N SER A 340 2.02 -11.87 -10.08
CA SER A 340 2.94 -12.95 -10.48
C SER A 340 3.15 -13.00 -11.98
N TYR A 341 4.40 -13.18 -12.41
CA TYR A 341 4.80 -13.43 -13.79
C TYR A 341 5.91 -14.50 -13.84
N PRO A 342 6.10 -15.21 -14.98
CA PRO A 342 6.90 -16.44 -15.02
C PRO A 342 8.36 -16.35 -14.53
N LEU A 343 8.96 -15.15 -14.51
CA LEU A 343 10.35 -14.95 -14.08
C LEU A 343 10.47 -14.23 -12.73
N LEU A 344 9.37 -13.85 -12.09
CA LEU A 344 9.39 -13.03 -10.89
C LEU A 344 10.27 -13.62 -9.79
N GLU A 345 10.05 -14.87 -9.42
CA GLU A 345 10.81 -15.53 -8.35
C GLU A 345 12.29 -15.69 -8.70
N LYS A 346 12.61 -15.96 -9.97
CA LYS A 346 13.99 -16.01 -10.44
C LYS A 346 14.67 -14.65 -10.32
N VAL A 347 14.00 -13.57 -10.72
CA VAL A 347 14.56 -12.21 -10.64
C VAL A 347 14.71 -11.80 -9.17
N ARG A 348 13.74 -12.11 -8.30
CA ARG A 348 13.84 -11.89 -6.84
C ARG A 348 15.06 -12.57 -6.23
N MET A 349 15.27 -13.85 -6.55
CA MET A 349 16.43 -14.60 -6.08
C MET A 349 17.74 -14.01 -6.60
N LEU A 350 17.81 -13.69 -7.88
CA LEU A 350 19.02 -13.10 -8.49
C LEU A 350 19.31 -11.71 -7.92
N ALA A 351 18.29 -10.90 -7.65
CA ALA A 351 18.47 -9.57 -7.08
C ALA A 351 19.11 -9.58 -5.69
N GLN A 352 18.94 -10.68 -4.94
CA GLN A 352 19.64 -10.85 -3.67
C GLN A 352 21.12 -11.18 -3.83
N LEU A 353 21.52 -11.76 -4.97
CA LEU A 353 22.87 -12.25 -5.21
C LEU A 353 23.71 -11.28 -6.07
N SER A 354 23.10 -10.69 -7.10
CA SER A 354 23.80 -9.83 -8.06
C SER A 354 22.80 -8.97 -8.83
N LEU A 355 22.90 -7.65 -8.68
CA LEU A 355 22.06 -6.70 -9.41
C LEU A 355 22.22 -6.85 -10.94
N PRO A 356 23.45 -6.94 -11.53
CA PRO A 356 23.60 -7.11 -12.97
C PRO A 356 22.95 -8.40 -13.52
N ARG A 357 23.06 -9.51 -12.82
CA ARG A 357 22.44 -10.78 -13.24
C ARG A 357 20.92 -10.72 -13.17
N ALA A 358 20.38 -10.07 -12.14
CA ALA A 358 18.95 -9.83 -12.01
C ALA A 358 18.43 -8.90 -13.12
N MET A 359 19.18 -7.85 -13.45
CA MET A 359 18.89 -6.94 -14.56
C MET A 359 18.80 -7.68 -15.89
N ILE A 360 19.80 -8.50 -16.22
CA ILE A 360 19.80 -9.32 -17.45
C ILE A 360 18.53 -10.17 -17.50
N ALA A 361 18.24 -10.94 -16.44
CA ALA A 361 17.08 -11.83 -16.40
C ALA A 361 15.75 -11.06 -16.55
N SER A 362 15.63 -9.90 -15.88
CA SER A 362 14.45 -9.04 -15.93
C SER A 362 14.24 -8.43 -17.32
N MET A 363 15.32 -7.89 -17.93
CA MET A 363 15.25 -7.22 -19.22
C MET A 363 15.04 -8.22 -20.37
N GLU A 364 15.64 -9.41 -20.32
CA GLU A 364 15.36 -10.49 -21.29
C GLU A 364 13.89 -10.95 -21.22
N GLY A 365 13.35 -11.09 -20.00
CA GLY A 365 11.96 -11.43 -19.78
C GLY A 365 11.00 -10.37 -20.33
N THR A 366 11.26 -9.11 -20.03
CA THR A 366 10.51 -7.98 -20.56
C THR A 366 10.59 -7.92 -22.09
N SER A 367 11.79 -8.13 -22.65
CA SER A 367 12.01 -8.15 -24.10
C SER A 367 11.19 -9.22 -24.81
N LYS A 368 11.14 -10.43 -24.25
CA LYS A 368 10.32 -11.54 -24.77
C LYS A 368 8.83 -11.19 -24.71
N TYR A 369 8.38 -10.62 -23.60
CA TYR A 369 6.98 -10.22 -23.42
C TYR A 369 6.54 -9.15 -24.42
N VAL A 370 7.32 -8.06 -24.55
CA VAL A 370 7.03 -6.95 -25.48
C VAL A 370 6.99 -7.40 -26.93
N ARG A 371 7.97 -8.23 -27.35
CA ARG A 371 8.03 -8.79 -28.71
C ARG A 371 6.85 -9.73 -28.99
N LYS A 372 6.45 -10.54 -28.00
CA LYS A 372 5.26 -11.41 -28.15
C LYS A 372 3.98 -10.59 -28.32
N GLY A 373 3.90 -9.40 -27.74
CA GLY A 373 2.81 -8.45 -27.92
C GLY A 373 2.89 -7.63 -29.22
N GLY A 374 3.81 -7.92 -30.14
CA GLY A 374 3.99 -7.22 -31.42
C GLY A 374 4.53 -5.79 -31.28
N LYS A 375 5.03 -5.41 -30.12
CA LYS A 375 5.59 -4.06 -29.86
C LYS A 375 7.11 -4.05 -30.04
N ALA A 376 7.64 -2.90 -30.49
CA ALA A 376 9.08 -2.67 -30.54
C ALA A 376 9.61 -2.33 -29.14
N LEU A 377 10.84 -2.74 -28.87
CA LEU A 377 11.59 -2.33 -27.68
C LEU A 377 12.25 -0.98 -27.94
N HIS A 378 12.28 -0.14 -26.91
CA HIS A 378 13.06 1.09 -26.98
C HIS A 378 14.55 0.77 -27.19
N PRO A 379 15.28 1.55 -28.04
CA PRO A 379 16.71 1.32 -28.29
C PRO A 379 17.55 1.26 -27.01
N ASP A 380 17.31 2.11 -26.03
CA ASP A 380 18.04 2.11 -24.75
C ASP A 380 17.93 0.78 -24.00
N THR A 381 16.77 0.12 -24.06
CA THR A 381 16.60 -1.21 -23.44
C THR A 381 17.53 -2.25 -24.09
N LEU A 382 17.70 -2.19 -25.42
CA LEU A 382 18.60 -3.10 -26.13
C LEU A 382 20.07 -2.76 -25.87
N LEU A 383 20.41 -1.48 -25.86
CA LEU A 383 21.76 -0.99 -25.55
C LEU A 383 22.15 -1.35 -24.12
N THR A 384 21.24 -1.18 -23.17
CA THR A 384 21.46 -1.56 -21.77
C THR A 384 21.71 -3.04 -21.61
N LEU A 385 20.88 -3.88 -22.24
CA LEU A 385 21.07 -5.33 -22.20
C LEU A 385 22.39 -5.76 -22.82
N GLY A 386 22.76 -5.18 -23.99
CA GLY A 386 24.05 -5.39 -24.62
C GLY A 386 25.21 -5.00 -23.70
N TRP A 387 25.15 -3.85 -23.06
CA TRP A 387 26.16 -3.40 -22.11
C TRP A 387 26.26 -4.33 -20.88
N LEU A 388 25.14 -4.76 -20.30
CA LEU A 388 25.15 -5.67 -19.16
C LEU A 388 25.87 -6.99 -19.47
N HIS A 389 25.75 -7.50 -20.69
CA HIS A 389 26.48 -8.70 -21.12
C HIS A 389 27.99 -8.48 -21.31
N THR A 390 28.47 -7.24 -21.40
CA THR A 390 29.92 -6.93 -21.47
C THR A 390 30.57 -6.81 -20.10
N LEU A 391 29.78 -6.76 -19.01
CA LEU A 391 30.34 -6.66 -17.67
C LEU A 391 31.11 -7.91 -17.29
N PRO A 392 32.34 -7.79 -16.71
CA PRO A 392 33.12 -8.92 -16.27
C PRO A 392 32.35 -9.80 -15.28
N GLU A 393 32.54 -11.12 -15.34
CA GLU A 393 31.89 -12.06 -14.42
C GLU A 393 32.17 -11.71 -12.94
N GLY A 394 33.35 -11.15 -12.61
CA GLY A 394 33.68 -10.66 -11.28
C GLY A 394 32.85 -9.46 -10.80
N ASN A 395 32.42 -8.58 -11.71
CA ASN A 395 31.52 -7.46 -11.40
C ASN A 395 30.03 -7.84 -11.41
N GLN A 396 29.73 -9.09 -11.77
CA GLN A 396 28.38 -9.66 -11.65
C GLN A 396 28.08 -10.11 -10.21
N HIS A 397 29.05 -9.99 -9.29
CA HIS A 397 28.95 -10.33 -7.87
C HIS A 397 28.96 -9.10 -6.93
N VAL A 398 28.88 -7.89 -7.47
CA VAL A 398 28.75 -6.64 -6.67
C VAL A 398 27.29 -6.23 -6.54
#